data_717e7b2c444302d95d9221a329dec5e8
#
_entry.id   717e7b2c444302d95d9221a329dec5e8
#
_cell.length_a   1.000
_cell.length_b   1.000
_cell.length_c   1.000
_cell.angle_alpha   90.00
_cell.angle_beta   90.00
_cell.angle_gamma   90.00
#
_symmetry.space_group_name_H-M   'P 1'
#
loop_
_entity.id
_entity.type
_entity.pdbx_description
1 polymer ?
#
loop_
_entity_poly.entity_id
_entity_poly.type
_entity_poly.pdbx_seq_one_letter_code
_entity_poly.pdbx_strand_id
1 'polypeptide(L)'
;MMIQTSELKKLEEVYGQSGNQIVLLYGRDNCQKEQLIKEFCKEKKFFYYRARQASEREQVLQMGQEVEAKYGIRLTRYSYDEFFNRIKSGDPTKLVVVIDEFQYIARKDVGFMNSILKLKAKKLYPGPVMIILTSSSLVWVEEDCREKYGEYLKKVDAAIRMEDATFLDVVRHFPEYGTSQAVQVYGIIGGVP
;
A
#
# COMPACT_ATOMS: atom_id res chain seq x y z
N MET A 1 -9.75 7.27 -17.36
CA MET A 1 -8.75 6.93 -16.33
C MET A 1 -8.90 5.44 -16.07
N MET A 2 -7.87 4.64 -16.43
CA MET A 2 -7.92 3.17 -16.30
C MET A 2 -7.63 2.79 -14.85
N ILE A 3 -8.67 2.44 -14.10
CA ILE A 3 -8.49 1.75 -12.81
C ILE A 3 -8.44 0.27 -13.11
N GLN A 4 -7.41 -0.41 -12.63
CA GLN A 4 -7.29 -1.86 -12.77
C GLN A 4 -8.37 -2.53 -11.89
N THR A 5 -9.46 -2.88 -12.54
CA THR A 5 -10.69 -3.37 -11.87
C THR A 5 -10.46 -4.70 -11.13
N SER A 6 -9.55 -5.54 -11.63
CA SER A 6 -9.17 -6.82 -11.00
C SER A 6 -8.43 -6.63 -9.67
N GLU A 7 -7.52 -5.66 -9.62
CA GLU A 7 -6.75 -5.34 -8.41
C GLU A 7 -7.64 -4.66 -7.35
N LEU A 8 -8.53 -3.77 -7.79
CA LEU A 8 -9.52 -3.17 -6.89
C LEU A 8 -10.42 -4.25 -6.26
N LYS A 9 -10.89 -5.20 -7.07
CA LYS A 9 -11.71 -6.32 -6.59
C LYS A 9 -10.96 -7.17 -5.56
N LYS A 10 -9.69 -7.48 -5.79
CA LYS A 10 -8.85 -8.21 -4.83
C LYS A 10 -8.68 -7.45 -3.51
N LEU A 11 -8.49 -6.12 -3.56
CA LEU A 11 -8.42 -5.29 -2.36
C LEU A 11 -9.73 -5.33 -1.57
N GLU A 12 -10.88 -5.25 -2.25
CA GLU A 12 -12.20 -5.33 -1.62
C GLU A 12 -12.46 -6.72 -1.01
N GLU A 13 -12.07 -7.79 -1.69
CA GLU A 13 -12.19 -9.17 -1.17
C GLU A 13 -11.39 -9.35 0.12
N VAL A 14 -10.15 -8.84 0.16
CA VAL A 14 -9.33 -8.89 1.38
C VAL A 14 -9.89 -8.00 2.47
N TYR A 15 -10.38 -6.80 2.12
CA TYR A 15 -10.99 -5.89 3.09
C TYR A 15 -12.24 -6.48 3.75
N GLY A 16 -13.02 -7.27 3.02
CA GLY A 16 -14.21 -7.96 3.54
C GLY A 16 -13.91 -9.11 4.53
N GLN A 17 -12.66 -9.58 4.61
CA GLN A 17 -12.29 -10.65 5.55
C GLN A 17 -12.29 -10.13 7.01
N SER A 18 -12.55 -11.03 7.96
CA SER A 18 -12.52 -10.71 9.38
C SER A 18 -11.10 -10.55 9.92
N GLY A 19 -10.91 -9.73 10.95
CA GLY A 19 -9.63 -9.52 11.62
C GLY A 19 -8.71 -8.53 10.89
N ASN A 20 -7.41 -8.59 11.21
CA ASN A 20 -6.40 -7.73 10.62
C ASN A 20 -5.81 -8.33 9.36
N GLN A 21 -5.62 -7.52 8.32
CA GLN A 21 -5.04 -7.95 7.05
C GLN A 21 -3.77 -7.18 6.71
N ILE A 22 -2.90 -7.83 5.94
CA ILE A 22 -1.71 -7.23 5.33
C ILE A 22 -1.77 -7.50 3.84
N VAL A 23 -1.68 -6.46 3.04
CA VAL A 23 -1.59 -6.54 1.58
C VAL A 23 -0.27 -5.93 1.11
N LEU A 24 0.41 -6.62 0.22
CA LEU A 24 1.56 -6.11 -0.51
C LEU A 24 1.11 -5.73 -1.93
N LEU A 25 1.18 -4.46 -2.27
CA LEU A 25 0.82 -3.91 -3.57
C LEU A 25 2.09 -3.35 -4.23
N TYR A 26 2.57 -3.94 -5.30
CA TYR A 26 3.83 -3.52 -5.90
C TYR A 26 3.76 -3.50 -7.43
N GLY A 27 4.60 -2.70 -8.04
CA GLY A 27 4.65 -2.50 -9.47
C GLY A 27 5.53 -1.29 -9.77
N ARG A 28 5.90 -1.09 -11.03
CA ARG A 28 6.74 0.04 -11.44
C ARG A 28 6.16 1.38 -10.96
N ASP A 29 7.00 2.40 -10.91
CA ASP A 29 6.52 3.77 -10.80
C ASP A 29 5.53 4.04 -11.94
N ASN A 30 4.52 4.83 -11.72
CA ASN A 30 3.49 5.14 -12.70
C ASN A 30 2.51 4.01 -13.11
N CYS A 31 2.54 2.81 -12.51
CA CYS A 31 1.51 1.77 -12.76
C CYS A 31 0.19 2.02 -12.02
N GLN A 32 -0.15 3.27 -11.75
CA GLN A 32 -1.42 3.71 -11.14
C GLN A 32 -1.72 3.19 -9.71
N LYS A 33 -0.71 2.74 -8.96
CA LYS A 33 -0.88 2.30 -7.56
C LYS A 33 -1.58 3.36 -6.70
N GLU A 34 -1.17 4.61 -6.82
CA GLU A 34 -1.76 5.72 -6.06
C GLU A 34 -3.24 5.94 -6.40
N GLN A 35 -3.58 5.83 -7.68
CA GLN A 35 -4.98 5.98 -8.13
C GLN A 35 -5.84 4.82 -7.66
N LEU A 36 -5.33 3.58 -7.72
CA LEU A 36 -6.01 2.41 -7.20
C LEU A 36 -6.27 2.56 -5.70
N ILE A 37 -5.27 3.01 -4.93
CA ILE A 37 -5.42 3.25 -3.49
C ILE A 37 -6.43 4.36 -3.21
N LYS A 38 -6.40 5.47 -3.95
CA LYS A 38 -7.37 6.57 -3.80
C LYS A 38 -8.80 6.09 -4.02
N GLU A 39 -9.03 5.31 -5.08
CA GLU A 39 -10.35 4.76 -5.36
C GLU A 39 -10.79 3.76 -4.30
N PHE A 40 -9.91 2.84 -3.91
CA PHE A 40 -10.17 1.87 -2.85
C PHE A 40 -10.51 2.54 -1.52
N CYS A 41 -9.83 3.61 -1.16
CA CYS A 41 -10.01 4.31 0.12
C CYS A 41 -11.15 5.34 0.14
N LYS A 42 -11.80 5.62 -1.00
CA LYS A 42 -12.75 6.74 -1.19
C LYS A 42 -13.87 6.80 -0.14
N GLU A 43 -14.41 5.64 0.25
CA GLU A 43 -15.50 5.53 1.23
C GLU A 43 -15.07 4.85 2.53
N LYS A 44 -13.76 4.73 2.76
CA LYS A 44 -13.20 4.04 3.92
C LYS A 44 -12.45 5.01 4.83
N LYS A 45 -12.42 4.72 6.12
CA LYS A 45 -11.47 5.38 7.01
C LYS A 45 -10.07 4.91 6.68
N PHE A 46 -9.16 5.84 6.38
CA PHE A 46 -7.80 5.47 6.02
C PHE A 46 -6.77 6.46 6.55
N PHE A 47 -5.61 5.94 6.87
CA PHE A 47 -4.38 6.69 7.08
C PHE A 47 -3.42 6.38 5.94
N TYR A 48 -2.80 7.40 5.37
CA TYR A 48 -1.81 7.26 4.31
C TYR A 48 -0.52 7.93 4.74
N TYR A 49 0.57 7.21 4.62
CA TYR A 49 1.92 7.72 4.86
C TYR A 49 2.84 7.29 3.72
N ARG A 50 3.54 8.24 3.13
CA ARG A 50 4.57 7.97 2.12
C ARG A 50 5.94 7.95 2.76
N ALA A 51 6.56 6.78 2.80
CA ALA A 51 7.91 6.61 3.33
C ALA A 51 8.94 7.31 2.43
N ARG A 52 9.98 7.84 3.05
CA ARG A 52 11.05 8.57 2.39
C ARG A 52 12.40 7.96 2.74
N GLN A 53 13.43 8.37 2.01
CA GLN A 53 14.80 7.96 2.31
C GLN A 53 15.32 8.75 3.52
N ALA A 54 14.92 8.34 4.72
CA ALA A 54 15.21 9.01 5.98
C ALA A 54 15.66 8.00 7.04
N SER A 55 16.07 8.47 8.22
CA SER A 55 16.35 7.62 9.37
C SER A 55 15.06 7.07 9.97
N GLU A 56 15.13 5.96 10.72
CA GLU A 56 13.98 5.40 11.45
C GLU A 56 13.30 6.46 12.31
N ARG A 57 14.08 7.20 13.07
CA ARG A 57 13.57 8.25 13.96
C ARG A 57 12.77 9.32 13.20
N GLU A 58 13.27 9.77 12.06
CA GLU A 58 12.59 10.76 11.22
C GLU A 58 11.29 10.19 10.62
N GLN A 59 11.32 8.94 10.14
CA GLN A 59 10.14 8.26 9.62
C GLN A 59 9.03 8.19 10.67
N VAL A 60 9.36 7.69 11.87
CA VAL A 60 8.38 7.53 12.94
C VAL A 60 7.89 8.88 13.47
N LEU A 61 8.77 9.89 13.53
CA LEU A 61 8.38 11.26 13.89
C LEU A 61 7.35 11.82 12.90
N GLN A 62 7.60 11.69 11.60
CA GLN A 62 6.67 12.16 10.56
C GLN A 62 5.34 11.40 10.61
N MET A 63 5.38 10.07 10.72
CA MET A 63 4.17 9.27 10.90
C MET A 63 3.36 9.72 12.13
N GLY A 64 4.05 10.01 13.23
CA GLY A 64 3.43 10.51 14.46
C GLY A 64 2.76 11.87 14.26
N GLN A 65 3.42 12.80 13.59
CA GLN A 65 2.87 14.13 13.27
C GLN A 65 1.62 14.04 12.37
N GLU A 66 1.67 13.19 11.34
CA GLU A 66 0.55 13.01 10.43
C GLU A 66 -0.65 12.34 11.12
N VAL A 67 -0.43 11.35 11.98
CA VAL A 67 -1.51 10.71 12.72
C VAL A 67 -2.08 11.62 13.80
N GLU A 68 -1.27 12.45 14.44
CA GLU A 68 -1.73 13.47 15.39
C GLU A 68 -2.60 14.51 14.67
N ALA A 69 -2.14 15.03 13.55
CA ALA A 69 -2.88 16.01 12.75
C ALA A 69 -4.22 15.47 12.24
N LYS A 70 -4.27 14.20 11.81
CA LYS A 70 -5.48 13.60 11.22
C LYS A 70 -6.47 13.07 12.24
N TYR A 71 -5.97 12.47 13.34
CA TYR A 71 -6.79 11.72 14.31
C TYR A 71 -6.65 12.20 15.75
N GLY A 72 -5.83 13.22 16.03
CA GLY A 72 -5.54 13.68 17.39
C GLY A 72 -4.76 12.67 18.24
N ILE A 73 -4.15 11.66 17.62
CA ILE A 73 -3.42 10.60 18.32
C ILE A 73 -1.97 11.02 18.51
N ARG A 74 -1.59 11.32 19.74
CA ARG A 74 -0.23 11.70 20.09
C ARG A 74 0.61 10.48 20.45
N LEU A 75 1.77 10.30 19.80
CA LEU A 75 2.76 9.30 20.16
C LEU A 75 3.62 9.81 21.33
N THR A 76 3.83 8.97 22.33
CA THR A 76 4.70 9.26 23.49
C THR A 76 6.08 8.66 23.32
N ARG A 77 6.18 7.58 22.58
CA ARG A 77 7.44 6.96 22.14
C ARG A 77 7.45 6.91 20.61
N TYR A 78 8.51 7.38 20.01
CA TYR A 78 8.66 7.35 18.57
C TYR A 78 9.17 5.96 18.14
N SER A 79 8.24 5.01 18.01
CA SER A 79 8.49 3.65 17.52
C SER A 79 7.35 3.12 16.67
N TYR A 80 7.65 2.23 15.73
CA TYR A 80 6.61 1.58 14.91
C TYR A 80 5.64 0.75 15.76
N ASP A 81 6.11 0.10 16.83
CA ASP A 81 5.26 -0.63 17.75
C ASP A 81 4.22 0.29 18.41
N GLU A 82 4.61 1.47 18.85
CA GLU A 82 3.65 2.42 19.43
C GLU A 82 2.69 2.97 18.39
N PHE A 83 3.20 3.36 17.21
CA PHE A 83 2.36 3.81 16.11
C PHE A 83 1.25 2.79 15.79
N PHE A 84 1.63 1.54 15.50
CA PHE A 84 0.67 0.49 15.18
C PHE A 84 -0.21 0.07 16.36
N ASN A 85 0.21 0.27 17.60
CA ASN A 85 -0.63 0.02 18.76
C ASN A 85 -1.67 1.11 19.01
N ARG A 86 -1.37 2.33 18.60
CA ARG A 86 -2.25 3.49 18.82
C ARG A 86 -3.16 3.78 17.65
N ILE A 87 -2.72 3.49 16.41
CA ILE A 87 -3.55 3.72 15.24
C ILE A 87 -4.68 2.70 15.17
N LYS A 88 -5.90 3.18 15.34
CA LYS A 88 -7.13 2.40 15.28
C LYS A 88 -8.29 3.31 14.90
N SER A 89 -9.35 2.72 14.44
CA SER A 89 -10.49 3.50 13.92
C SER A 89 -11.30 4.22 15.01
N GLY A 90 -11.10 3.88 16.29
CA GLY A 90 -11.93 4.41 17.38
C GLY A 90 -13.37 3.87 17.42
N ASP A 91 -13.78 3.11 16.42
CA ASP A 91 -15.07 2.43 16.27
C ASP A 91 -14.85 1.02 15.65
N PRO A 92 -15.87 0.18 15.52
CA PRO A 92 -15.74 -1.16 14.93
C PRO A 92 -15.42 -1.17 13.43
N THR A 93 -15.43 -0.02 12.76
CA THR A 93 -15.12 0.08 11.32
C THR A 93 -13.64 -0.21 11.08
N LYS A 94 -13.36 -1.03 10.07
CA LYS A 94 -11.99 -1.35 9.69
C LYS A 94 -11.23 -0.11 9.20
N LEU A 95 -10.06 0.16 9.78
CA LEU A 95 -9.16 1.22 9.35
C LEU A 95 -8.20 0.69 8.28
N VAL A 96 -8.08 1.39 7.17
CA VAL A 96 -7.03 1.12 6.17
C VAL A 96 -5.80 1.97 6.49
N VAL A 97 -4.64 1.32 6.61
CA VAL A 97 -3.34 1.99 6.82
C VAL A 97 -2.47 1.72 5.61
N VAL A 98 -2.21 2.75 4.83
CA VAL A 98 -1.35 2.67 3.64
C VAL A 98 0.04 3.19 4.01
N ILE A 99 1.05 2.35 3.82
CA ILE A 99 2.46 2.72 3.90
C ILE A 99 3.04 2.65 2.49
N ASP A 100 3.07 3.80 1.85
CA ASP A 100 3.56 3.93 0.48
C ASP A 100 5.08 3.96 0.45
N GLU A 101 5.68 3.32 -0.55
CA GLU A 101 7.13 3.16 -0.72
C GLU A 101 7.82 2.55 0.52
N PHE A 102 7.18 1.51 1.11
CA PHE A 102 7.64 0.89 2.36
C PHE A 102 9.07 0.34 2.31
N GLN A 103 9.64 0.11 1.12
CA GLN A 103 11.03 -0.32 0.97
C GLN A 103 12.03 0.67 1.58
N TYR A 104 11.70 1.96 1.65
CA TYR A 104 12.58 2.95 2.29
C TYR A 104 12.70 2.75 3.80
N ILE A 105 11.72 2.10 4.42
CA ILE A 105 11.78 1.68 5.82
C ILE A 105 12.37 0.28 5.92
N ALA A 106 11.78 -0.68 5.24
CA ALA A 106 12.08 -2.10 5.41
C ALA A 106 13.52 -2.49 4.99
N ARG A 107 14.14 -1.77 4.07
CA ARG A 107 15.56 -1.99 3.74
C ARG A 107 16.47 -1.82 4.94
N LYS A 108 16.16 -0.87 5.82
CA LYS A 108 17.00 -0.47 6.94
C LYS A 108 16.57 -1.13 8.26
N ASP A 109 15.27 -1.34 8.45
CA ASP A 109 14.70 -1.69 9.75
C ASP A 109 13.82 -2.95 9.72
N VAL A 110 14.32 -4.02 10.36
CA VAL A 110 13.55 -5.25 10.58
C VAL A 110 12.44 -5.04 11.62
N GLY A 111 12.60 -4.10 12.54
CA GLY A 111 11.63 -3.76 13.57
C GLY A 111 10.28 -3.34 12.99
N PHE A 112 10.29 -2.63 11.87
CA PHE A 112 9.08 -2.24 11.15
C PHE A 112 8.21 -3.45 10.76
N MET A 113 8.80 -4.45 10.10
CA MET A 113 8.08 -5.66 9.69
C MET A 113 7.59 -6.46 10.90
N ASN A 114 8.40 -6.54 11.97
CA ASN A 114 7.99 -7.16 13.22
C ASN A 114 6.77 -6.48 13.84
N SER A 115 6.73 -5.15 13.84
CA SER A 115 5.61 -4.37 14.38
C SER A 115 4.31 -4.61 13.61
N ILE A 116 4.39 -4.72 12.28
CA ILE A 116 3.25 -5.07 11.42
C ILE A 116 2.72 -6.48 11.76
N LEU A 117 3.60 -7.46 11.92
CA LEU A 117 3.16 -8.82 12.25
C LEU A 117 2.59 -8.94 13.66
N LYS A 118 3.14 -8.21 14.62
CA LYS A 118 2.54 -8.11 15.97
C LYS A 118 1.12 -7.53 15.88
N LEU A 119 0.91 -6.52 15.04
CA LEU A 119 -0.41 -5.96 14.81
C LEU A 119 -1.36 -7.00 14.20
N LYS A 120 -0.92 -7.74 13.17
CA LYS A 120 -1.74 -8.79 12.55
C LYS A 120 -2.22 -9.85 13.55
N ALA A 121 -1.38 -10.25 14.49
CA ALA A 121 -1.69 -11.27 15.48
C ALA A 121 -2.64 -10.77 16.60
N LYS A 122 -2.81 -9.46 16.76
CA LYS A 122 -3.64 -8.89 17.83
C LYS A 122 -5.11 -8.83 17.42
N LYS A 123 -5.99 -9.19 18.37
CA LYS A 123 -7.38 -8.76 18.30
C LYS A 123 -7.43 -7.30 18.72
N LEU A 124 -7.54 -6.41 17.74
CA LEU A 124 -7.66 -4.99 17.99
C LEU A 124 -9.09 -4.63 18.36
N TYR A 125 -9.25 -3.96 19.47
CA TYR A 125 -10.48 -3.32 19.85
C TYR A 125 -10.23 -1.79 19.86
N PRO A 126 -11.12 -0.97 19.33
CA PRO A 126 -12.47 -1.29 18.89
C PRO A 126 -12.64 -1.81 17.44
N GLY A 127 -11.64 -1.79 16.57
CA GLY A 127 -11.82 -2.27 15.20
C GLY A 127 -10.59 -2.89 14.56
N PRO A 128 -10.76 -3.71 13.50
CA PRO A 128 -9.67 -4.31 12.74
C PRO A 128 -8.94 -3.28 11.87
N VAL A 129 -7.74 -3.64 11.43
CA VAL A 129 -6.89 -2.82 10.56
C VAL A 129 -6.49 -3.62 9.32
N MET A 130 -6.56 -2.99 8.14
CA MET A 130 -5.96 -3.49 6.92
C MET A 130 -4.74 -2.64 6.58
N ILE A 131 -3.56 -3.26 6.57
CA ILE A 131 -2.32 -2.58 6.17
C ILE A 131 -2.06 -2.87 4.71
N ILE A 132 -1.85 -1.81 3.92
CA ILE A 132 -1.40 -1.89 2.53
C ILE A 132 0.02 -1.35 2.47
N LEU A 133 0.97 -2.23 2.15
CA LEU A 133 2.35 -1.88 1.89
C LEU A 133 2.54 -1.72 0.39
N THR A 134 2.98 -0.53 -0.07
CA THR A 134 3.25 -0.36 -1.49
C THR A 134 4.73 -0.21 -1.79
N SER A 135 5.13 -0.62 -2.99
CA SER A 135 6.49 -0.44 -3.48
C SER A 135 6.53 -0.20 -4.98
N SER A 136 7.36 0.74 -5.41
CA SER A 136 7.70 0.94 -6.82
C SER A 136 8.90 0.10 -7.28
N SER A 137 9.64 -0.50 -6.36
CA SER A 137 10.83 -1.28 -6.66
C SER A 137 10.51 -2.76 -6.82
N LEU A 138 10.22 -3.18 -8.06
CA LEU A 138 9.95 -4.59 -8.41
C LEU A 138 11.09 -5.51 -8.00
N VAL A 139 12.32 -5.22 -8.43
CA VAL A 139 13.51 -6.02 -8.14
C VAL A 139 13.65 -6.21 -6.63
N TRP A 140 13.55 -5.13 -5.88
CA TRP A 140 13.69 -5.24 -4.43
C TRP A 140 12.60 -6.11 -3.80
N VAL A 141 11.35 -6.02 -4.25
CA VAL A 141 10.26 -6.85 -3.71
C VAL A 141 10.42 -8.32 -4.09
N GLU A 142 10.79 -8.60 -5.32
CA GLU A 142 10.85 -9.96 -5.85
C GLU A 142 12.12 -10.72 -5.43
N GLU A 143 13.21 -10.02 -5.13
CA GLU A 143 14.51 -10.58 -4.74
C GLU A 143 14.81 -10.27 -3.27
N ASP A 144 15.35 -9.09 -2.96
CA ASP A 144 15.86 -8.73 -1.63
C ASP A 144 14.83 -8.88 -0.51
N CYS A 145 13.58 -8.42 -0.75
CA CYS A 145 12.51 -8.49 0.23
C CYS A 145 12.10 -9.94 0.49
N ARG A 146 12.06 -10.77 -0.54
CA ARG A 146 11.79 -12.22 -0.38
C ARG A 146 12.89 -12.93 0.36
N GLU A 147 14.15 -12.63 0.08
CA GLU A 147 15.29 -13.20 0.79
C GLU A 147 15.26 -12.78 2.26
N LYS A 148 15.15 -11.48 2.54
CA LYS A 148 15.21 -10.93 3.89
C LYS A 148 13.96 -11.22 4.72
N TYR A 149 12.78 -11.21 4.09
CA TYR A 149 11.47 -11.24 4.76
C TYR A 149 10.56 -12.38 4.32
N GLY A 150 11.09 -13.45 3.71
CA GLY A 150 10.29 -14.55 3.17
C GLY A 150 9.29 -15.15 4.18
N GLU A 151 9.70 -15.35 5.42
CA GLU A 151 8.83 -15.86 6.49
C GLU A 151 7.72 -14.87 6.87
N TYR A 152 7.97 -13.57 6.75
CA TYR A 152 6.97 -12.53 6.98
C TYR A 152 5.99 -12.44 5.81
N LEU A 153 6.49 -12.59 4.59
CA LEU A 153 5.66 -12.54 3.39
C LEU A 153 4.66 -13.70 3.30
N LYS A 154 4.96 -14.85 3.91
CA LYS A 154 4.00 -15.97 4.06
C LYS A 154 2.77 -15.60 4.90
N LYS A 155 2.82 -14.54 5.69
CA LYS A 155 1.73 -14.05 6.53
C LYS A 155 0.94 -12.90 5.88
N VAL A 156 1.30 -12.48 4.68
CA VAL A 156 0.57 -11.49 3.88
C VAL A 156 -0.69 -12.16 3.31
N ASP A 157 -1.82 -11.48 3.41
CA ASP A 157 -3.11 -12.03 2.94
C ASP A 157 -3.26 -11.97 1.43
N ALA A 158 -2.64 -10.95 0.80
CA ALA A 158 -2.54 -10.86 -0.65
C ALA A 158 -1.25 -10.12 -1.08
N ALA A 159 -0.61 -10.62 -2.12
CA ALA A 159 0.43 -9.92 -2.86
C ALA A 159 -0.11 -9.62 -4.26
N ILE A 160 -0.25 -8.33 -4.58
CA ILE A 160 -0.83 -7.83 -5.82
C ILE A 160 0.29 -7.14 -6.59
N ARG A 161 0.68 -7.73 -7.71
CA ARG A 161 1.58 -7.09 -8.67
C ARG A 161 0.76 -6.26 -9.62
N MET A 162 1.09 -4.98 -9.73
CA MET A 162 0.52 -4.08 -10.72
C MET A 162 1.33 -4.23 -12.02
N GLU A 163 0.64 -4.56 -13.08
CA GLU A 163 1.26 -4.64 -14.42
C GLU A 163 1.13 -3.30 -15.14
N ASP A 164 2.05 -3.06 -16.07
CA ASP A 164 1.93 -1.92 -16.97
C ASP A 164 0.70 -2.11 -17.88
N ALA A 165 0.08 -1.02 -18.30
CA ALA A 165 -1.07 -1.10 -19.21
C ALA A 165 -0.67 -1.77 -20.54
N THR A 166 -1.51 -2.68 -21.00
CA THR A 166 -1.32 -3.32 -22.32
C THR A 166 -1.76 -2.39 -23.45
N PHE A 167 -1.35 -2.69 -24.66
CA PHE A 167 -1.84 -1.98 -25.85
C PHE A 167 -3.37 -2.01 -25.94
N LEU A 168 -4.00 -3.13 -25.61
CA LEU A 168 -5.46 -3.26 -25.61
C LEU A 168 -6.14 -2.37 -24.54
N ASP A 169 -5.46 -2.16 -23.42
CA ASP A 169 -5.98 -1.26 -22.39
C ASP A 169 -5.95 0.20 -22.88
N VAL A 170 -4.89 0.59 -23.63
CA VAL A 170 -4.82 1.92 -24.26
C VAL A 170 -5.92 2.09 -25.32
N VAL A 171 -6.13 1.09 -26.18
CA VAL A 171 -7.22 1.12 -27.18
C VAL A 171 -8.59 1.25 -26.51
N ARG A 172 -8.84 0.53 -25.45
CA ARG A 172 -10.12 0.61 -24.70
C ARG A 172 -10.31 1.97 -24.01
N HIS A 173 -9.21 2.58 -23.60
CA HIS A 173 -9.26 3.87 -22.89
C HIS A 173 -9.49 5.05 -23.83
N PHE A 174 -9.01 4.96 -25.05
CA PHE A 174 -9.15 5.98 -26.11
C PHE A 174 -9.91 5.40 -27.31
N PRO A 175 -11.21 5.11 -27.15
CA PRO A 175 -11.99 4.46 -28.21
C PRO A 175 -12.13 5.31 -29.47
N GLU A 176 -11.89 6.62 -29.34
CA GLU A 176 -11.89 7.59 -30.46
C GLU A 176 -10.61 7.54 -31.30
N TYR A 177 -9.55 6.85 -30.84
CA TYR A 177 -8.29 6.79 -31.58
C TYR A 177 -8.34 5.66 -32.61
N GLY A 178 -7.91 5.98 -33.83
CA GLY A 178 -7.62 4.97 -34.83
C GLY A 178 -6.40 4.12 -34.43
N THR A 179 -6.26 2.96 -35.04
CA THR A 179 -5.17 2.00 -34.74
C THR A 179 -3.79 2.65 -34.77
N SER A 180 -3.51 3.50 -35.76
CA SER A 180 -2.23 4.21 -35.86
C SER A 180 -1.97 5.16 -34.71
N GLN A 181 -2.98 5.89 -34.26
CA GLN A 181 -2.89 6.81 -33.12
C GLN A 181 -2.70 6.03 -31.81
N ALA A 182 -3.42 4.93 -31.62
CA ALA A 182 -3.27 4.06 -30.46
C ALA A 182 -1.85 3.45 -30.37
N VAL A 183 -1.26 3.04 -31.50
CA VAL A 183 0.13 2.56 -31.57
C VAL A 183 1.12 3.66 -31.21
N GLN A 184 0.91 4.89 -31.71
CA GLN A 184 1.79 6.02 -31.38
C GLN A 184 1.72 6.36 -29.89
N VAL A 185 0.50 6.46 -29.33
CA VAL A 185 0.31 6.72 -27.90
C VAL A 185 0.97 5.65 -27.07
N TYR A 186 0.71 4.37 -27.36
CA TYR A 186 1.34 3.26 -26.63
C TYR A 186 2.86 3.28 -26.73
N GLY A 187 3.41 3.61 -27.91
CA GLY A 187 4.85 3.74 -28.11
C GLY A 187 5.49 4.89 -27.32
N ILE A 188 4.75 6.00 -27.12
CA ILE A 188 5.22 7.15 -26.33
C ILE A 188 5.15 6.86 -24.83
N ILE A 189 4.03 6.32 -24.36
CA ILE A 189 3.83 6.08 -22.92
C ILE A 189 4.41 4.75 -22.45
N GLY A 190 4.78 3.84 -23.34
CA GLY A 190 5.42 2.54 -23.01
C GLY A 190 4.55 1.66 -22.11
N GLY A 191 3.22 1.73 -22.24
CA GLY A 191 2.30 1.06 -21.32
C GLY A 191 2.16 1.73 -19.95
N VAL A 192 2.74 2.92 -19.79
CA VAL A 192 2.57 3.77 -18.59
C VAL A 192 1.50 4.81 -18.94
N PRO A 193 0.31 4.70 -18.36
CA PRO A 193 -0.80 5.61 -18.65
C PRO A 193 -0.66 6.96 -17.96
#